data_41250c4fc4dde7ba2ce5696b6f10c9e1
#
_entry.id   41250c4fc4dde7ba2ce5696b6f10c9e1
#
_cell.length_a   1.000
_cell.length_b   1.000
_cell.length_c   1.000
_cell.angle_alpha   90.00
_cell.angle_beta   90.00
_cell.angle_gamma   90.00
#
_symmetry.space_group_name_H-M   'P 1'
#
loop_
_entity.id
_entity.type
_entity.pdbx_description
1 polymer ?
#
loop_
_entity_poly.entity_id
_entity_poly.type
_entity_poly.pdbx_seq_one_letter_code
_entity_poly.pdbx_strand_id
1 'polypeptide(L)'
;MTVVVVGAGMSGLVAAARLRELGVDAFVREKGTRPGGSMLLSSGVIWRHREWDDLRRECADGDERLQRLIWERLDGALEWLVAAGAMPIQDKTENPRTVGKRFDPRRLTETLVRKGGVEGYPSSAGGLPLQHSGAGILCTGGFAASPGLVARYIRPAAPLRLRGNPWSTGDGLLQALDRGAAVTSGMGEFYGRNMADAAWGEDDFVRASQLYARFARIFDEAGEEFFARRDVSWSETNVVQATARRPGARAYYLLDDEALRQTVPYGKVADLVGRAPAAARVPLDELPFEAPSGTRAAVRVVAAITHTMGGLRVDERARVLRADGAPVDGLYAAGVDVGGVATGGYSSGLAQALVLGLVTAESAAA
;
A
#
# COMPACT_ATOMS: atom_id res chain seq x y z
N MET A 1 -6.86 6.04 -31.43
CA MET A 1 -5.78 5.33 -30.70
C MET A 1 -6.40 4.70 -29.48
N THR A 2 -6.17 3.41 -29.23
CA THR A 2 -6.71 2.73 -28.04
C THR A 2 -5.58 2.48 -27.06
N VAL A 3 -5.76 2.88 -25.81
CA VAL A 3 -4.81 2.64 -24.71
C VAL A 3 -5.25 1.42 -23.91
N VAL A 4 -4.33 0.48 -23.69
CA VAL A 4 -4.60 -0.71 -22.85
C VAL A 4 -4.20 -0.40 -21.41
N VAL A 5 -5.16 -0.48 -20.47
CA VAL A 5 -4.93 -0.33 -19.03
C VAL A 5 -4.99 -1.71 -18.38
N VAL A 6 -3.90 -2.13 -17.73
CA VAL A 6 -3.79 -3.44 -17.10
C VAL A 6 -3.95 -3.32 -15.59
N GLY A 7 -5.07 -3.77 -15.07
CA GLY A 7 -5.50 -3.68 -13.68
C GLY A 7 -6.61 -2.64 -13.47
N ALA A 8 -7.71 -3.05 -12.84
CA ALA A 8 -8.84 -2.20 -12.47
C ALA A 8 -8.82 -1.81 -10.99
N GLY A 9 -7.63 -1.63 -10.41
CA GLY A 9 -7.43 -0.95 -9.14
C GLY A 9 -7.63 0.57 -9.28
N MET A 10 -7.41 1.32 -8.19
CA MET A 10 -7.63 2.77 -8.21
C MET A 10 -6.92 3.46 -9.38
N SER A 11 -5.62 3.20 -9.58
CA SER A 11 -4.85 3.88 -10.64
C SER A 11 -5.36 3.57 -12.05
N GLY A 12 -5.73 2.32 -12.31
CA GLY A 12 -6.26 1.93 -13.62
C GLY A 12 -7.66 2.49 -13.90
N LEU A 13 -8.53 2.51 -12.90
CA LEU A 13 -9.87 3.12 -13.03
C LEU A 13 -9.78 4.63 -13.22
N VAL A 14 -8.87 5.32 -12.51
CA VAL A 14 -8.60 6.76 -12.69
C VAL A 14 -8.05 7.03 -14.09
N ALA A 15 -7.08 6.22 -14.55
CA ALA A 15 -6.52 6.37 -15.90
C ALA A 15 -7.59 6.17 -16.97
N ALA A 16 -8.44 5.14 -16.87
CA ALA A 16 -9.53 4.91 -17.80
C ALA A 16 -10.55 6.06 -17.83
N ALA A 17 -10.95 6.56 -16.65
CA ALA A 17 -11.85 7.68 -16.54
C ALA A 17 -11.28 8.95 -17.19
N ARG A 18 -9.99 9.23 -16.96
CA ARG A 18 -9.31 10.39 -17.52
C ARG A 18 -9.09 10.28 -19.01
N LEU A 19 -8.68 9.11 -19.52
CA LEU A 19 -8.56 8.87 -20.97
C LEU A 19 -9.87 9.14 -21.69
N ARG A 20 -10.98 8.66 -21.13
CA ARG A 20 -12.33 8.90 -21.69
C ARG A 20 -12.68 10.39 -21.73
N GLU A 21 -12.34 11.16 -20.69
CA GLU A 21 -12.52 12.62 -20.68
C GLU A 21 -11.69 13.31 -21.77
N LEU A 22 -10.51 12.76 -22.08
CA LEU A 22 -9.63 13.26 -23.14
C LEU A 22 -10.01 12.77 -24.55
N GLY A 23 -11.12 12.02 -24.68
CA GLY A 23 -11.58 11.47 -25.95
C GLY A 23 -10.74 10.30 -26.49
N VAL A 24 -10.00 9.63 -25.61
CA VAL A 24 -9.17 8.47 -25.96
C VAL A 24 -9.83 7.19 -25.49
N ASP A 25 -9.97 6.21 -26.36
CA ASP A 25 -10.50 4.91 -25.99
C ASP A 25 -9.54 4.15 -25.06
N ALA A 26 -10.08 3.67 -23.95
CA ALA A 26 -9.35 2.86 -23.00
C ALA A 26 -9.95 1.43 -22.95
N PHE A 27 -9.07 0.43 -23.03
CA PHE A 27 -9.45 -0.96 -22.81
C PHE A 27 -8.86 -1.46 -21.50
N VAL A 28 -9.70 -1.62 -20.47
CA VAL A 28 -9.27 -2.04 -19.13
C VAL A 28 -9.31 -3.56 -19.02
N ARG A 29 -8.23 -4.15 -18.53
CA ARG A 29 -8.10 -5.58 -18.24
C ARG A 29 -7.91 -5.79 -16.75
N GLU A 30 -8.73 -6.67 -16.17
CA GLU A 30 -8.65 -7.05 -14.76
C GLU A 30 -8.58 -8.57 -14.64
N LYS A 31 -7.66 -9.07 -13.87
CA LYS A 31 -7.49 -10.50 -13.62
C LYS A 31 -8.32 -11.00 -12.43
N GLY A 32 -8.62 -10.11 -11.48
CA GLY A 32 -9.45 -10.42 -10.32
C GLY A 32 -10.93 -10.57 -10.66
N THR A 33 -11.68 -11.03 -9.68
CA THR A 33 -13.13 -11.26 -9.83
C THR A 33 -13.96 -9.98 -9.70
N ARG A 34 -13.34 -8.87 -9.31
CA ARG A 34 -14.00 -7.57 -9.10
C ARG A 34 -13.02 -6.40 -9.29
N PRO A 35 -13.49 -5.21 -9.73
CA PRO A 35 -12.68 -4.00 -9.77
C PRO A 35 -12.42 -3.43 -8.36
N GLY A 36 -11.49 -2.46 -8.27
CA GLY A 36 -11.18 -1.72 -7.07
C GLY A 36 -9.86 -2.11 -6.41
N GLY A 37 -9.38 -3.34 -6.63
CA GLY A 37 -8.08 -3.79 -6.14
C GLY A 37 -7.89 -3.55 -4.63
N SER A 38 -6.69 -3.14 -4.22
CA SER A 38 -6.37 -2.85 -2.81
C SER A 38 -7.13 -1.64 -2.24
N MET A 39 -7.71 -0.77 -3.08
CA MET A 39 -8.56 0.34 -2.61
C MET A 39 -9.77 -0.17 -1.82
N LEU A 40 -10.42 -1.26 -2.28
CA LEU A 40 -11.55 -1.88 -1.59
C LEU A 40 -11.23 -2.38 -0.18
N LEU A 41 -9.97 -2.70 0.09
CA LEU A 41 -9.48 -3.25 1.35
C LEU A 41 -8.91 -2.17 2.28
N SER A 42 -8.97 -0.91 1.86
CA SER A 42 -8.44 0.25 2.56
C SER A 42 -9.49 0.97 3.41
N SER A 43 -9.05 1.90 4.24
CA SER A 43 -9.93 2.83 4.93
C SER A 43 -10.46 3.97 4.04
N GLY A 44 -10.03 4.04 2.79
CA GLY A 44 -10.46 5.06 1.81
C GLY A 44 -9.91 6.47 2.06
N VAL A 45 -8.89 6.62 2.92
CA VAL A 45 -8.25 7.93 3.16
C VAL A 45 -7.18 8.19 2.10
N ILE A 46 -7.40 9.23 1.30
CA ILE A 46 -6.46 9.73 0.30
C ILE A 46 -5.83 10.99 0.86
N TRP A 47 -4.51 10.98 1.07
CA TRP A 47 -3.85 12.03 1.83
C TRP A 47 -2.41 12.27 1.40
N ARG A 48 -1.85 13.45 1.73
CA ARG A 48 -0.43 13.75 1.71
C ARG A 48 0.03 14.33 3.05
N HIS A 49 1.32 14.38 3.28
CA HIS A 49 1.87 15.16 4.39
C HIS A 49 1.48 16.63 4.22
N ARG A 50 1.18 17.31 5.34
CA ARG A 50 0.84 18.73 5.32
C ARG A 50 2.04 19.54 4.86
N GLU A 51 3.19 19.27 5.43
CA GLU A 51 4.43 19.93 5.12
C GLU A 51 5.31 19.06 4.23
N TRP A 52 5.95 19.68 3.24
CA TRP A 52 6.87 19.00 2.33
C TRP A 52 8.04 18.34 3.07
N ASP A 53 8.64 19.07 4.04
CA ASP A 53 9.77 18.59 4.83
C ASP A 53 9.41 17.38 5.69
N ASP A 54 8.14 17.24 6.10
CA ASP A 54 7.67 16.06 6.82
C ASP A 54 7.65 14.83 5.91
N LEU A 55 7.23 14.98 4.66
CA LEU A 55 7.29 13.92 3.66
C LEU A 55 8.74 13.50 3.40
N ARG A 56 9.64 14.49 3.20
CA ARG A 56 11.06 14.20 2.92
C ARG A 56 11.77 13.53 4.10
N ARG A 57 11.43 13.89 5.34
CA ARG A 57 11.96 13.18 6.52
C ARG A 57 11.42 11.78 6.67
N GLU A 58 10.14 11.58 6.40
CA GLU A 58 9.50 10.26 6.50
C GLU A 58 9.99 9.31 5.41
N CYS A 59 10.14 9.79 4.18
CA CYS A 59 10.51 9.00 2.99
C CYS A 59 11.79 9.54 2.36
N ALA A 60 12.87 9.63 3.14
CA ALA A 60 14.13 10.28 2.73
C ALA A 60 14.77 9.64 1.49
N ASP A 61 14.65 8.33 1.35
CA ASP A 61 15.24 7.54 0.27
C ASP A 61 14.36 7.47 -0.99
N GLY A 62 13.20 8.13 -0.95
CA GLY A 62 12.28 8.18 -2.08
C GLY A 62 12.75 9.12 -3.20
N ASP A 63 12.29 8.86 -4.45
CA ASP A 63 12.52 9.75 -5.60
C ASP A 63 11.80 11.09 -5.37
N GLU A 64 12.59 12.14 -5.14
CA GLU A 64 12.08 13.46 -4.80
C GLU A 64 11.18 14.04 -5.88
N ARG A 65 11.46 13.78 -7.17
CA ARG A 65 10.66 14.30 -8.30
C ARG A 65 9.26 13.69 -8.30
N LEU A 66 9.16 12.38 -8.09
CA LEU A 66 7.87 11.70 -7.98
C LEU A 66 7.11 12.09 -6.71
N GLN A 67 7.81 12.24 -5.59
CA GLN A 67 7.21 12.72 -4.35
C GLN A 67 6.63 14.12 -4.52
N ARG A 68 7.39 15.04 -5.15
CA ARG A 68 6.98 16.42 -5.42
C ARG A 68 5.78 16.45 -6.37
N LEU A 69 5.83 15.70 -7.45
CA LEU A 69 4.72 15.56 -8.40
C LEU A 69 3.42 15.15 -7.69
N ILE A 70 3.48 14.12 -6.83
CA ILE A 70 2.32 13.62 -6.11
C ILE A 70 1.85 14.64 -5.07
N TRP A 71 2.79 15.25 -4.32
CA TRP A 71 2.48 16.20 -3.27
C TRP A 71 1.81 17.47 -3.80
N GLU A 72 2.31 18.02 -4.91
CA GLU A 72 1.77 19.22 -5.54
C GLU A 72 0.45 19.00 -6.29
N ARG A 73 0.29 17.83 -6.92
CA ARG A 73 -0.91 17.55 -7.73
C ARG A 73 -2.08 16.96 -6.94
N LEU A 74 -1.89 16.53 -5.69
CA LEU A 74 -2.93 15.78 -4.98
C LEU A 74 -4.20 16.61 -4.75
N ASP A 75 -4.08 17.88 -4.40
CA ASP A 75 -5.27 18.71 -4.09
C ASP A 75 -6.15 18.85 -5.33
N GLY A 76 -5.58 19.20 -6.48
CA GLY A 76 -6.32 19.23 -7.76
C GLY A 76 -6.83 17.85 -8.19
N ALA A 77 -6.10 16.77 -7.89
CA ALA A 77 -6.56 15.41 -8.16
C ALA A 77 -7.77 15.02 -7.29
N LEU A 78 -7.82 15.46 -6.04
CA LEU A 78 -8.98 15.28 -5.16
C LEU A 78 -10.20 16.09 -5.65
N GLU A 79 -9.97 17.31 -6.14
CA GLU A 79 -11.03 18.12 -6.76
C GLU A 79 -11.57 17.44 -8.03
N TRP A 80 -10.70 16.94 -8.89
CA TRP A 80 -11.08 16.14 -10.05
C TRP A 80 -11.92 14.92 -9.65
N LEU A 81 -11.54 14.22 -8.60
CA LEU A 81 -12.25 13.03 -8.11
C LEU A 81 -13.67 13.37 -7.65
N VAL A 82 -13.83 14.50 -6.95
CA VAL A 82 -15.14 15.01 -6.53
C VAL A 82 -15.97 15.44 -7.75
N ALA A 83 -15.38 16.16 -8.72
CA ALA A 83 -16.03 16.54 -9.97
C ALA A 83 -16.45 15.33 -10.81
N ALA A 84 -15.71 14.21 -10.73
CA ALA A 84 -16.06 12.93 -11.33
C ALA A 84 -17.26 12.23 -10.66
N GLY A 85 -17.77 12.78 -9.54
CA GLY A 85 -18.93 12.29 -8.81
C GLY A 85 -18.62 11.48 -7.56
N ALA A 86 -17.35 11.40 -7.13
CA ALA A 86 -17.00 10.75 -5.88
C ALA A 86 -17.32 11.67 -4.68
N MET A 87 -18.18 11.20 -3.78
CA MET A 87 -18.56 11.96 -2.59
C MET A 87 -17.68 11.59 -1.41
N PRO A 88 -16.93 12.56 -0.83
CA PRO A 88 -16.16 12.29 0.39
C PRO A 88 -17.10 12.07 1.57
N ILE A 89 -16.78 11.12 2.43
CA ILE A 89 -17.45 10.91 3.72
C ILE A 89 -16.83 11.76 4.84
N GLN A 90 -15.60 12.23 4.62
CA GLN A 90 -14.92 13.21 5.47
C GLN A 90 -14.01 14.09 4.61
N ASP A 91 -14.08 15.42 4.83
CA ASP A 91 -13.28 16.41 4.11
C ASP A 91 -11.90 16.67 4.72
N LYS A 92 -11.50 15.88 5.71
CA LYS A 92 -10.20 15.98 6.41
C LYS A 92 -9.72 14.62 6.85
N THR A 93 -8.42 14.53 7.10
CA THR A 93 -7.82 13.42 7.82
C THR A 93 -7.93 13.66 9.32
N GLU A 94 -7.92 12.61 10.13
CA GLU A 94 -7.89 12.73 11.60
C GLU A 94 -6.47 12.98 12.15
N ASN A 95 -5.45 12.89 11.28
CA ASN A 95 -4.05 13.10 11.65
C ASN A 95 -3.63 14.54 11.34
N PRO A 96 -3.16 15.33 12.32
CA PRO A 96 -2.76 16.72 12.11
C PRO A 96 -1.55 16.91 11.19
N ARG A 97 -0.76 15.84 10.99
CA ARG A 97 0.40 15.85 10.08
C ARG A 97 0.02 15.72 8.60
N THR A 98 -1.25 15.42 8.31
CA THR A 98 -1.70 15.11 6.96
C THR A 98 -2.89 15.95 6.54
N VAL A 99 -3.07 16.11 5.24
CA VAL A 99 -4.24 16.72 4.60
C VAL A 99 -4.79 15.77 3.54
N GLY A 100 -6.08 15.79 3.34
CA GLY A 100 -6.74 14.92 2.37
C GLY A 100 -8.21 14.68 2.69
N LYS A 101 -8.80 13.71 2.00
CA LYS A 101 -10.22 13.36 2.11
C LYS A 101 -10.37 11.85 2.32
N ARG A 102 -11.49 11.47 2.94
CA ARG A 102 -11.89 10.06 3.07
C ARG A 102 -13.12 9.79 2.22
N PHE A 103 -13.05 8.67 1.49
CA PHE A 103 -14.14 8.17 0.65
C PHE A 103 -14.55 6.77 1.11
N ASP A 104 -15.81 6.40 0.84
CA ASP A 104 -16.21 5.00 0.92
C ASP A 104 -15.58 4.23 -0.24
N PRO A 105 -14.75 3.19 0.00
CA PRO A 105 -14.02 2.51 -1.07
C PRO A 105 -14.91 1.85 -2.11
N ARG A 106 -16.08 1.33 -1.73
CA ARG A 106 -17.03 0.67 -2.64
C ARG A 106 -17.68 1.69 -3.55
N ARG A 107 -18.23 2.77 -2.98
CA ARG A 107 -18.85 3.86 -3.74
C ARG A 107 -17.85 4.56 -4.67
N LEU A 108 -16.61 4.74 -4.19
CA LEU A 108 -15.54 5.30 -5.01
C LEU A 108 -15.23 4.39 -6.20
N THR A 109 -15.14 3.06 -5.98
CA THR A 109 -14.94 2.08 -7.05
C THR A 109 -16.07 2.15 -8.07
N GLU A 110 -17.33 2.10 -7.63
CA GLU A 110 -18.50 2.17 -8.51
C GLU A 110 -18.53 3.47 -9.34
N THR A 111 -18.16 4.59 -8.72
CA THR A 111 -18.09 5.89 -9.41
C THR A 111 -17.03 5.87 -10.50
N LEU A 112 -15.82 5.37 -10.21
CA LEU A 112 -14.73 5.30 -11.18
C LEU A 112 -15.00 4.27 -12.30
N VAL A 113 -15.60 3.13 -11.99
CA VAL A 113 -16.05 2.14 -12.98
C VAL A 113 -17.02 2.77 -13.98
N ARG A 114 -18.06 3.44 -13.50
CA ARG A 114 -19.05 4.14 -14.33
C ARG A 114 -18.41 5.26 -15.15
N LYS A 115 -17.56 6.09 -14.53
CA LYS A 115 -16.89 7.22 -15.20
C LYS A 115 -15.92 6.75 -16.29
N GLY A 116 -15.19 5.66 -16.02
CA GLY A 116 -14.27 5.04 -16.97
C GLY A 116 -14.94 4.20 -18.06
N GLY A 117 -16.26 3.96 -17.97
CA GLY A 117 -16.96 3.07 -18.91
C GLY A 117 -16.47 1.62 -18.84
N VAL A 118 -16.02 1.20 -17.67
CA VAL A 118 -15.44 -0.13 -17.45
C VAL A 118 -16.58 -1.08 -17.10
N GLU A 119 -17.37 -1.49 -18.11
CA GLU A 119 -18.47 -2.45 -17.97
C GLU A 119 -18.06 -3.81 -18.54
N GLY A 120 -18.42 -4.88 -17.82
CA GLY A 120 -18.25 -6.25 -18.28
C GLY A 120 -16.80 -6.74 -18.34
N TYR A 121 -16.29 -7.21 -17.20
CA TYR A 121 -14.94 -7.80 -17.13
C TYR A 121 -14.93 -9.19 -17.72
N PRO A 122 -14.12 -9.47 -18.74
CA PRO A 122 -13.65 -10.83 -18.92
C PRO A 122 -12.54 -11.04 -17.87
N SER A 123 -12.79 -11.83 -16.84
CA SER A 123 -11.73 -12.40 -16.02
C SER A 123 -10.90 -13.32 -16.92
N SER A 124 -9.85 -12.78 -17.51
CA SER A 124 -8.88 -13.63 -18.19
C SER A 124 -7.88 -14.10 -17.14
N ALA A 125 -8.03 -15.32 -16.67
CA ALA A 125 -7.13 -16.01 -15.76
C ALA A 125 -5.73 -16.29 -16.39
N GLY A 126 -5.32 -15.52 -17.36
CA GLY A 126 -4.01 -15.58 -18.01
C GLY A 126 -3.44 -14.18 -18.15
N GLY A 127 -2.22 -13.95 -17.66
CA GLY A 127 -1.47 -12.74 -17.93
C GLY A 127 -1.49 -12.45 -19.42
N LEU A 128 -2.14 -11.35 -19.81
CA LEU A 128 -2.24 -11.00 -21.22
C LEU A 128 -1.02 -10.19 -21.61
N PRO A 129 -0.25 -10.64 -22.61
CA PRO A 129 0.88 -9.87 -23.10
C PRO A 129 0.40 -8.53 -23.64
N LEU A 130 1.16 -7.48 -23.37
CA LEU A 130 1.03 -6.15 -24.00
C LEU A 130 1.43 -6.22 -25.49
N GLN A 131 0.88 -7.16 -26.24
CA GLN A 131 1.24 -7.42 -27.64
C GLN A 131 0.48 -6.55 -28.63
N HIS A 132 0.05 -5.34 -28.25
CA HIS A 132 -0.61 -4.44 -29.17
C HIS A 132 0.28 -3.22 -29.47
N SER A 133 0.24 -2.76 -30.68
CA SER A 133 0.93 -1.60 -31.24
C SER A 133 0.46 -0.24 -30.69
N GLY A 134 0.06 -0.18 -29.40
CA GLY A 134 -0.46 0.99 -28.73
C GLY A 134 0.20 1.24 -27.36
N ALA A 135 -0.15 2.35 -26.71
CA ALA A 135 0.28 2.65 -25.36
C ALA A 135 -0.34 1.68 -24.35
N GLY A 136 0.47 1.21 -23.40
CA GLY A 136 0.06 0.36 -22.29
C GLY A 136 0.32 1.00 -20.94
N ILE A 137 -0.66 0.99 -20.04
CA ILE A 137 -0.55 1.50 -18.67
C ILE A 137 -0.62 0.33 -17.68
N LEU A 138 0.46 0.10 -16.95
CA LEU A 138 0.53 -0.92 -15.91
C LEU A 138 -0.03 -0.39 -14.59
N CYS A 139 -1.08 -1.04 -14.09
CA CYS A 139 -1.80 -0.72 -12.85
C CYS A 139 -2.10 -1.99 -12.04
N THR A 140 -1.16 -2.96 -12.04
CA THR A 140 -1.40 -4.33 -11.55
C THR A 140 -1.25 -4.48 -10.04
N GLY A 141 -0.75 -3.44 -9.35
CA GLY A 141 -0.73 -3.36 -7.89
C GLY A 141 0.50 -3.98 -7.22
N GLY A 142 1.62 -4.13 -7.93
CA GLY A 142 2.87 -4.64 -7.41
C GLY A 142 2.85 -6.15 -7.16
N PHE A 143 3.69 -6.65 -6.25
CA PHE A 143 3.94 -8.09 -6.11
C PHE A 143 3.74 -8.67 -4.70
N ALA A 144 3.01 -7.98 -3.82
CA ALA A 144 2.83 -8.39 -2.42
C ALA A 144 2.18 -9.77 -2.25
N ALA A 145 1.37 -10.22 -3.21
CA ALA A 145 0.70 -11.53 -3.21
C ALA A 145 1.52 -12.63 -3.89
N SER A 146 2.74 -12.35 -4.36
CA SER A 146 3.63 -13.35 -4.93
C SER A 146 4.67 -13.82 -3.91
N PRO A 147 4.54 -15.01 -3.29
CA PRO A 147 5.52 -15.50 -2.32
C PRO A 147 6.93 -15.56 -2.89
N GLY A 148 7.09 -15.93 -4.17
CA GLY A 148 8.39 -16.02 -4.83
C GLY A 148 9.06 -14.66 -5.02
N LEU A 149 8.31 -13.61 -5.43
CA LEU A 149 8.86 -12.27 -5.57
C LEU A 149 9.12 -11.61 -4.21
N VAL A 150 8.27 -11.85 -3.22
CA VAL A 150 8.47 -11.40 -1.84
C VAL A 150 9.75 -12.03 -1.26
N ALA A 151 9.93 -13.35 -1.41
CA ALA A 151 11.16 -14.03 -0.96
C ALA A 151 12.40 -13.54 -1.71
N ARG A 152 12.28 -13.22 -3.00
CA ARG A 152 13.39 -12.72 -3.82
C ARG A 152 13.86 -11.32 -3.43
N TYR A 153 12.93 -10.39 -3.24
CA TYR A 153 13.23 -8.97 -3.08
C TYR A 153 13.17 -8.50 -1.62
N ILE A 154 12.15 -8.87 -0.87
CA ILE A 154 11.92 -8.40 0.50
C ILE A 154 12.72 -9.24 1.52
N ARG A 155 12.90 -10.54 1.24
CA ARG A 155 13.68 -11.46 2.09
C ARG A 155 13.24 -11.47 3.55
N PRO A 156 11.95 -11.74 3.83
CA PRO A 156 11.50 -11.91 5.20
C PRO A 156 12.06 -13.22 5.78
N ALA A 157 12.10 -13.33 7.13
CA ALA A 157 12.54 -14.54 7.82
C ALA A 157 11.58 -15.74 7.65
N ALA A 158 10.31 -15.46 7.28
CA ALA A 158 9.29 -16.47 6.99
C ALA A 158 8.30 -15.90 5.95
N PRO A 159 7.45 -16.72 5.33
CA PRO A 159 6.42 -16.23 4.44
C PRO A 159 5.53 -15.19 5.15
N LEU A 160 5.49 -13.96 4.60
CA LEU A 160 4.63 -12.91 5.13
C LEU A 160 3.17 -13.23 4.85
N ARG A 161 2.30 -12.94 5.81
CA ARG A 161 0.86 -13.01 5.58
C ARG A 161 0.42 -11.85 4.69
N LEU A 162 -0.44 -12.14 3.74
CA LEU A 162 -1.01 -11.12 2.88
C LEU A 162 -2.13 -10.37 3.61
N ARG A 163 -1.97 -9.05 3.72
CA ARG A 163 -2.98 -8.09 4.17
C ARG A 163 -3.33 -7.15 3.02
N GLY A 164 -3.63 -7.69 1.88
CA GLY A 164 -3.79 -6.93 0.63
C GLY A 164 -4.54 -7.70 -0.43
N ASN A 165 -4.54 -7.15 -1.63
CA ASN A 165 -5.21 -7.75 -2.78
C ASN A 165 -4.50 -9.04 -3.24
N PRO A 166 -5.19 -10.20 -3.26
CA PRO A 166 -4.59 -11.47 -3.65
C PRO A 166 -4.17 -11.55 -5.13
N TRP A 167 -4.62 -10.61 -5.95
CA TRP A 167 -4.29 -10.53 -7.36
C TRP A 167 -3.02 -9.71 -7.67
N SER A 168 -2.39 -9.08 -6.68
CA SER A 168 -1.14 -8.31 -6.81
C SER A 168 0.07 -9.23 -6.86
N THR A 169 0.24 -9.99 -7.94
CA THR A 169 1.23 -11.08 -8.08
C THR A 169 2.46 -10.68 -8.90
N GLY A 170 2.62 -9.40 -9.28
CA GLY A 170 3.79 -8.90 -9.96
C GLY A 170 3.74 -8.97 -11.49
N ASP A 171 2.56 -9.16 -12.08
CA ASP A 171 2.44 -9.35 -13.53
C ASP A 171 2.96 -8.16 -14.32
N GLY A 172 2.63 -6.93 -13.89
CA GLY A 172 3.12 -5.70 -14.53
C GLY A 172 4.64 -5.55 -14.40
N LEU A 173 5.16 -5.85 -13.21
CA LEU A 173 6.61 -5.83 -12.97
C LEU A 173 7.34 -6.77 -13.91
N LEU A 174 6.91 -8.04 -13.99
CA LEU A 174 7.55 -9.05 -14.83
C LEU A 174 7.48 -8.70 -16.31
N GLN A 175 6.30 -8.29 -16.81
CA GLN A 175 6.14 -7.86 -18.19
C GLN A 175 7.02 -6.65 -18.56
N ALA A 176 7.18 -5.71 -17.64
CA ALA A 176 8.04 -4.55 -17.88
C ALA A 176 9.54 -4.95 -17.89
N LEU A 177 9.94 -5.84 -16.97
CA LEU A 177 11.32 -6.35 -16.92
C LEU A 177 11.69 -7.10 -18.22
N ASP A 178 10.78 -7.90 -18.78
CA ASP A 178 10.97 -8.58 -20.06
C ASP A 178 11.17 -7.60 -21.25
N ARG A 179 10.70 -6.36 -21.08
CA ARG A 179 10.90 -5.25 -22.04
C ARG A 179 12.13 -4.37 -21.70
N GLY A 180 12.94 -4.78 -20.73
CA GLY A 180 14.17 -4.08 -20.33
C GLY A 180 13.94 -2.93 -19.36
N ALA A 181 12.80 -2.86 -18.68
CA ALA A 181 12.55 -1.86 -17.65
C ALA A 181 13.50 -2.00 -16.46
N ALA A 182 13.82 -0.87 -15.82
CA ALA A 182 14.55 -0.82 -14.57
C ALA A 182 13.60 -0.76 -13.39
N VAL A 183 14.09 -1.25 -12.23
CA VAL A 183 13.42 -1.13 -10.94
C VAL A 183 14.07 -0.03 -10.10
N THR A 184 13.33 0.45 -9.10
CA THR A 184 13.80 1.44 -8.14
C THR A 184 14.67 0.81 -7.05
N SER A 185 15.37 1.63 -6.28
CA SER A 185 15.83 1.26 -4.93
C SER A 185 14.61 0.91 -4.06
N GLY A 186 14.83 0.30 -2.90
CA GLY A 186 13.72 -0.04 -2.00
C GLY A 186 12.88 -1.26 -2.40
N MET A 187 13.36 -2.09 -3.36
CA MET A 187 12.69 -3.36 -3.71
C MET A 187 12.52 -4.29 -2.50
N GLY A 188 13.37 -4.13 -1.47
CA GLY A 188 13.29 -4.88 -0.21
C GLY A 188 12.31 -4.32 0.82
N GLU A 189 11.60 -3.23 0.51
CA GLU A 189 10.69 -2.56 1.41
C GLU A 189 9.23 -2.80 1.06
N PHE A 190 8.40 -2.78 2.09
CA PHE A 190 6.96 -2.95 1.93
C PHE A 190 6.20 -2.14 2.97
N TYR A 191 5.00 -1.73 2.62
CA TYR A 191 4.02 -1.27 3.58
C TYR A 191 3.21 -2.45 4.12
N GLY A 192 3.05 -2.47 5.42
CA GLY A 192 2.31 -3.51 6.10
C GLY A 192 1.92 -3.12 7.51
N ARG A 193 1.44 -4.09 8.26
CA ARG A 193 1.08 -3.93 9.69
C ARG A 193 1.44 -5.19 10.47
N ASN A 194 1.79 -5.01 11.72
CA ASN A 194 1.76 -6.11 12.66
C ASN A 194 0.29 -6.42 12.99
N MET A 195 -0.14 -7.59 12.60
CA MET A 195 -1.49 -8.10 12.81
C MET A 195 -1.50 -9.03 14.01
N ALA A 196 -2.62 -9.11 14.72
CA ALA A 196 -2.78 -10.17 15.71
C ALA A 196 -2.52 -11.55 15.07
N ASP A 197 -1.69 -12.40 15.69
CA ASP A 197 -1.34 -13.71 15.14
C ASP A 197 -2.49 -14.71 15.32
N ALA A 198 -3.53 -14.54 14.54
CA ALA A 198 -4.74 -15.35 14.47
C ALA A 198 -5.27 -15.37 13.03
N ALA A 199 -6.34 -16.10 12.79
CA ALA A 199 -7.07 -16.02 11.51
C ALA A 199 -7.80 -14.67 11.40
N TRP A 200 -7.75 -14.03 10.22
CA TRP A 200 -8.48 -12.82 9.89
C TRP A 200 -8.79 -12.81 8.39
N GLY A 201 -9.93 -12.21 8.03
CA GLY A 201 -10.39 -12.04 6.66
C GLY A 201 -10.19 -10.61 6.16
N GLU A 202 -10.62 -10.33 4.94
CA GLU A 202 -10.52 -8.99 4.31
C GLU A 202 -11.20 -7.89 5.14
N ASP A 203 -12.35 -8.17 5.73
CA ASP A 203 -13.12 -7.22 6.55
C ASP A 203 -12.43 -6.92 7.90
N ASP A 204 -11.46 -7.72 8.30
CA ASP A 204 -10.73 -7.57 9.55
C ASP A 204 -9.43 -6.75 9.40
N PHE A 205 -8.97 -6.46 8.19
CA PHE A 205 -7.65 -5.87 7.95
C PHE A 205 -7.35 -4.61 8.76
N VAL A 206 -8.33 -3.73 8.95
CA VAL A 206 -8.16 -2.52 9.75
C VAL A 206 -8.26 -2.88 11.24
N ARG A 207 -9.26 -3.69 11.62
CA ARG A 207 -9.58 -4.01 13.01
C ARG A 207 -8.55 -4.94 13.68
N ALA A 208 -7.96 -5.87 12.94
CA ALA A 208 -6.96 -6.81 13.45
C ALA A 208 -5.54 -6.22 13.50
N SER A 209 -5.31 -5.01 12.93
CA SER A 209 -4.03 -4.31 13.00
C SER A 209 -3.75 -3.82 14.42
N GLN A 210 -2.56 -4.13 14.95
CA GLN A 210 -2.15 -3.78 16.31
C GLN A 210 -1.36 -2.46 16.30
N LEU A 211 -2.06 -1.33 16.17
CA LEU A 211 -1.50 0.01 15.95
C LEU A 211 -1.24 0.75 17.27
N TYR A 212 -0.45 0.15 18.14
CA TYR A 212 -0.01 0.73 19.43
C TYR A 212 1.42 0.32 19.79
N ALA A 213 2.22 -0.07 18.81
CA ALA A 213 3.60 -0.53 19.00
C ALA A 213 4.47 0.47 19.78
N ARG A 214 4.23 1.79 19.61
CA ARG A 214 4.95 2.86 20.35
C ARG A 214 4.78 2.81 21.87
N PHE A 215 3.78 2.11 22.35
CA PHE A 215 3.52 1.92 23.79
C PHE A 215 3.91 0.52 24.28
N ALA A 216 4.17 -0.42 23.37
CA ALA A 216 4.56 -1.78 23.70
C ALA A 216 6.08 -1.94 23.80
N ARG A 217 6.56 -2.81 24.67
CA ARG A 217 7.88 -3.42 24.54
C ARG A 217 7.77 -4.57 23.55
N ILE A 218 8.74 -4.69 22.62
CA ILE A 218 8.62 -5.55 21.45
C ILE A 218 9.71 -6.61 21.48
N PHE A 219 9.29 -7.85 21.73
CA PHE A 219 10.16 -9.01 21.89
C PHE A 219 9.97 -10.01 20.76
N ASP A 220 11.03 -10.72 20.41
CA ASP A 220 10.95 -11.90 19.56
C ASP A 220 10.69 -13.19 20.37
N GLU A 221 10.65 -14.34 19.71
CA GLU A 221 10.40 -15.64 20.34
C GLU A 221 11.54 -16.08 21.27
N ALA A 222 12.75 -15.52 21.12
CA ALA A 222 13.90 -15.79 22.00
C ALA A 222 13.91 -14.89 23.26
N GLY A 223 12.99 -13.95 23.38
CA GLY A 223 12.96 -12.99 24.49
C GLY A 223 13.93 -11.83 24.31
N GLU A 224 14.39 -11.57 23.09
CA GLU A 224 15.18 -10.38 22.76
C GLU A 224 14.25 -9.19 22.50
N GLU A 225 14.42 -8.09 23.23
CA GLU A 225 13.78 -6.82 22.91
C GLU A 225 14.51 -6.18 21.72
N PHE A 226 13.96 -6.36 20.52
CA PHE A 226 14.65 -6.02 19.28
C PHE A 226 14.29 -4.66 18.71
N PHE A 227 13.31 -3.96 19.28
CA PHE A 227 12.86 -2.68 18.78
C PHE A 227 12.46 -1.72 19.92
N ALA A 228 13.12 -0.58 20.02
CA ALA A 228 12.85 0.37 21.08
C ALA A 228 11.58 1.21 20.81
N ARG A 229 10.74 1.43 21.82
CA ARG A 229 9.50 2.24 21.74
C ARG A 229 9.72 3.59 21.08
N ARG A 230 10.81 4.28 21.45
CA ARG A 230 11.15 5.62 20.94
C ARG A 230 11.43 5.66 19.44
N ASP A 231 11.82 4.53 18.86
CA ASP A 231 12.21 4.42 17.46
C ASP A 231 11.01 4.00 16.56
N VAL A 232 9.86 3.71 17.17
CA VAL A 232 8.64 3.38 16.43
C VAL A 232 8.15 4.63 15.71
N SER A 233 8.16 4.60 14.37
CA SER A 233 7.65 5.69 13.54
C SER A 233 6.15 5.92 13.79
N TRP A 234 5.66 7.11 13.49
CA TRP A 234 4.24 7.43 13.66
C TRP A 234 3.32 6.51 12.82
N SER A 235 3.86 6.01 11.71
CA SER A 235 3.17 5.10 10.80
C SER A 235 3.29 3.63 11.18
N GLU A 236 4.19 3.29 12.13
CA GLU A 236 4.55 1.93 12.53
C GLU A 236 5.05 1.03 11.38
N THR A 237 5.43 1.61 10.23
CA THR A 237 5.93 0.86 9.08
C THR A 237 7.31 0.26 9.36
N ASN A 238 8.16 0.97 10.09
CA ASN A 238 9.49 0.49 10.43
C ASN A 238 9.46 -0.72 11.37
N VAL A 239 8.53 -0.78 12.32
CA VAL A 239 8.43 -1.92 13.23
C VAL A 239 7.90 -3.17 12.56
N VAL A 240 6.97 -3.07 11.60
CA VAL A 240 6.51 -4.26 10.86
C VAL A 240 7.63 -4.83 9.97
N GLN A 241 8.44 -3.99 9.37
CA GLN A 241 9.60 -4.43 8.58
C GLN A 241 10.67 -5.10 9.48
N ALA A 242 10.88 -4.58 10.69
CA ALA A 242 11.77 -5.21 11.68
C ALA A 242 11.21 -6.57 12.14
N THR A 243 9.91 -6.66 12.41
CA THR A 243 9.23 -7.92 12.76
C THR A 243 9.34 -8.96 11.64
N ALA A 244 9.22 -8.54 10.38
CA ALA A 244 9.35 -9.44 9.22
C ALA A 244 10.71 -10.15 9.13
N ARG A 245 11.75 -9.59 9.77
CA ARG A 245 13.10 -10.16 9.81
C ARG A 245 13.37 -11.04 11.02
N ARG A 246 12.43 -11.14 11.97
CA ARG A 246 12.55 -12.01 13.14
C ARG A 246 12.04 -13.42 12.84
N PRO A 247 12.48 -14.44 13.56
CA PRO A 247 12.03 -15.82 13.39
C PRO A 247 10.49 -15.90 13.26
N GLY A 248 10.01 -16.67 12.31
CA GLY A 248 8.56 -16.77 12.05
C GLY A 248 7.86 -15.50 11.57
N ALA A 249 8.60 -14.38 11.35
CA ALA A 249 8.05 -13.04 11.12
C ALA A 249 7.08 -12.60 12.23
N ARG A 250 7.38 -12.97 13.50
CA ARG A 250 6.55 -12.78 14.69
C ARG A 250 7.23 -11.90 15.72
N ALA A 251 6.39 -11.33 16.59
CA ALA A 251 6.81 -10.61 17.78
C ALA A 251 5.74 -10.70 18.87
N TYR A 252 6.13 -10.33 20.07
CA TYR A 252 5.25 -10.16 21.23
C TYR A 252 5.24 -8.68 21.63
N TYR A 253 4.04 -8.09 21.66
CA TYR A 253 3.81 -6.76 22.22
C TYR A 253 3.46 -6.91 23.69
N LEU A 254 4.39 -6.50 24.56
CA LEU A 254 4.20 -6.54 26.01
C LEU A 254 3.81 -5.15 26.52
N LEU A 255 2.75 -5.07 27.30
CA LEU A 255 2.11 -3.84 27.73
C LEU A 255 2.02 -3.79 29.27
N ASP A 256 2.42 -2.68 29.85
CA ASP A 256 2.26 -2.36 31.25
C ASP A 256 0.97 -1.54 31.50
N ASP A 257 0.68 -1.17 32.75
CA ASP A 257 -0.50 -0.41 33.13
C ASP A 257 -0.51 0.99 32.47
N GLU A 258 0.65 1.60 32.24
CA GLU A 258 0.75 2.91 31.60
C GLU A 258 0.39 2.80 30.11
N ALA A 259 0.94 1.81 29.40
CA ALA A 259 0.64 1.55 28.01
C ALA A 259 -0.86 1.26 27.77
N LEU A 260 -1.48 0.47 28.64
CA LEU A 260 -2.91 0.14 28.54
C LEU A 260 -3.84 1.36 28.72
N ARG A 261 -3.42 2.38 29.46
CA ARG A 261 -4.17 3.64 29.63
C ARG A 261 -4.08 4.58 28.43
N GLN A 262 -3.12 4.38 27.54
CA GLN A 262 -2.91 5.26 26.38
C GLN A 262 -4.07 5.19 25.38
N THR A 263 -4.20 6.27 24.61
CA THR A 263 -5.18 6.36 23.50
C THR A 263 -4.45 6.57 22.19
N VAL A 264 -4.88 5.83 21.19
CA VAL A 264 -4.45 5.95 19.78
C VAL A 264 -5.66 6.33 18.92
N PRO A 265 -5.50 6.70 17.66
CA PRO A 265 -6.63 7.10 16.80
C PRO A 265 -7.79 6.09 16.72
N TYR A 266 -7.51 4.82 17.03
CA TYR A 266 -8.51 3.73 16.94
C TYR A 266 -9.14 3.35 18.30
N GLY A 267 -8.83 4.09 19.37
CA GLY A 267 -9.38 3.87 20.71
C GLY A 267 -8.32 3.71 21.80
N LYS A 268 -8.74 3.32 22.98
CA LYS A 268 -7.81 3.00 24.07
C LYS A 268 -7.04 1.73 23.75
N VAL A 269 -5.76 1.69 24.13
CA VAL A 269 -4.90 0.51 23.93
C VAL A 269 -5.49 -0.72 24.62
N ALA A 270 -6.01 -0.59 25.86
CA ALA A 270 -6.67 -1.68 26.56
C ALA A 270 -7.84 -2.29 25.74
N ASP A 271 -8.65 -1.46 25.10
CA ASP A 271 -9.77 -1.91 24.27
C ASP A 271 -9.30 -2.60 23.00
N LEU A 272 -8.20 -2.13 22.40
CA LEU A 272 -7.59 -2.75 21.22
C LEU A 272 -7.02 -4.13 21.57
N VAL A 273 -6.31 -4.24 22.68
CA VAL A 273 -5.82 -5.52 23.23
C VAL A 273 -6.98 -6.47 23.53
N GLY A 274 -8.04 -5.98 24.19
CA GLY A 274 -9.23 -6.77 24.49
C GLY A 274 -9.98 -7.30 23.25
N ARG A 275 -9.92 -6.55 22.13
CA ARG A 275 -10.53 -6.94 20.84
C ARG A 275 -9.63 -7.85 20.00
N ALA A 276 -8.34 -7.98 20.34
CA ALA A 276 -7.48 -8.93 19.66
C ALA A 276 -8.04 -10.37 19.84
N PRO A 277 -8.00 -11.21 18.77
CA PRO A 277 -8.44 -12.58 18.87
C PRO A 277 -7.80 -13.33 20.06
N ALA A 278 -8.56 -14.19 20.72
CA ALA A 278 -8.09 -14.93 21.91
C ALA A 278 -6.77 -15.68 21.63
N ALA A 279 -6.62 -16.28 20.46
CA ALA A 279 -5.41 -17.00 20.06
C ALA A 279 -4.15 -16.12 19.98
N ALA A 280 -4.31 -14.79 19.84
CA ALA A 280 -3.19 -13.85 19.80
C ALA A 280 -2.90 -13.24 21.18
N ARG A 281 -3.82 -13.27 22.11
CA ARG A 281 -3.62 -12.82 23.50
C ARG A 281 -2.96 -13.95 24.29
N VAL A 282 -1.70 -13.76 24.64
CA VAL A 282 -0.89 -14.82 25.28
C VAL A 282 -0.89 -14.60 26.79
N PRO A 283 -1.31 -15.61 27.58
CA PRO A 283 -1.11 -15.61 29.02
C PRO A 283 0.38 -15.41 29.36
N LEU A 284 0.70 -14.65 30.40
CA LEU A 284 2.10 -14.30 30.68
C LEU A 284 2.95 -15.50 31.07
N ASP A 285 2.34 -16.53 31.66
CA ASP A 285 2.94 -17.81 32.01
C ASP A 285 3.10 -18.77 30.81
N GLU A 286 2.50 -18.45 29.66
CA GLU A 286 2.64 -19.18 28.39
C GLU A 286 3.61 -18.51 27.42
N LEU A 287 4.24 -17.39 27.81
CA LEU A 287 5.28 -16.78 26.99
C LEU A 287 6.50 -17.71 26.89
N PRO A 288 7.20 -17.76 25.72
CA PRO A 288 8.39 -18.61 25.56
C PRO A 288 9.63 -18.05 26.31
N PHE A 289 9.48 -16.93 27.02
CA PHE A 289 10.52 -16.26 27.80
C PHE A 289 9.89 -15.58 29.04
N GLU A 290 10.72 -15.22 30.00
CA GLU A 290 10.26 -14.53 31.22
C GLU A 290 9.80 -13.10 30.87
N ALA A 291 8.55 -12.78 31.22
CA ALA A 291 8.00 -11.45 31.02
C ALA A 291 8.70 -10.43 31.91
N PRO A 292 9.11 -9.25 31.39
CA PRO A 292 9.64 -8.18 32.22
C PRO A 292 8.65 -7.77 33.33
N SER A 293 9.19 -7.43 34.50
CA SER A 293 8.38 -6.99 35.64
C SER A 293 7.45 -5.82 35.25
N GLY A 294 6.22 -5.84 35.72
CA GLY A 294 5.20 -4.84 35.43
C GLY A 294 4.38 -5.13 34.16
N THR A 295 4.70 -6.16 33.38
CA THR A 295 3.87 -6.58 32.23
C THR A 295 2.47 -7.00 32.72
N ARG A 296 1.42 -6.52 32.02
CA ARG A 296 0.00 -6.81 32.31
C ARG A 296 -0.68 -7.55 31.17
N ALA A 297 -0.21 -7.35 29.94
CA ALA A 297 -0.79 -8.01 28.78
C ALA A 297 0.30 -8.33 27.77
N ALA A 298 0.09 -9.43 27.04
CA ALA A 298 0.92 -9.84 25.91
C ALA A 298 0.04 -10.14 24.70
N VAL A 299 0.41 -9.58 23.55
CA VAL A 299 -0.24 -9.88 22.27
C VAL A 299 0.80 -10.37 21.29
N ARG A 300 0.63 -11.60 20.80
CA ARG A 300 1.47 -12.13 19.72
C ARG A 300 1.02 -11.55 18.39
N VAL A 301 1.97 -10.98 17.67
CA VAL A 301 1.75 -10.34 16.38
C VAL A 301 2.57 -11.01 15.29
N VAL A 302 2.09 -10.89 14.06
CA VAL A 302 2.79 -11.38 12.85
C VAL A 302 2.86 -10.26 11.84
N ALA A 303 4.01 -10.14 11.17
CA ALA A 303 4.18 -9.18 10.10
C ALA A 303 3.30 -9.55 8.89
N ALA A 304 2.51 -8.60 8.42
CA ALA A 304 1.67 -8.77 7.25
C ALA A 304 1.93 -7.68 6.21
N ILE A 305 2.10 -8.10 4.95
CA ILE A 305 2.37 -7.21 3.82
C ILE A 305 1.07 -6.74 3.18
N THR A 306 0.98 -5.44 2.91
CA THR A 306 -0.15 -4.84 2.18
C THR A 306 0.20 -4.56 0.73
N HIS A 307 1.30 -3.85 0.49
CA HIS A 307 1.84 -3.59 -0.84
C HIS A 307 3.35 -3.35 -0.79
N THR A 308 4.01 -3.52 -1.93
CA THR A 308 5.44 -3.27 -2.10
C THR A 308 5.72 -1.78 -2.24
N MET A 309 6.89 -1.30 -1.79
CA MET A 309 7.35 0.09 -1.96
C MET A 309 8.30 0.24 -3.14
N GLY A 310 9.09 -0.79 -3.42
CA GLY A 310 9.83 -0.92 -4.67
C GLY A 310 8.93 -1.33 -5.83
N GLY A 311 9.34 -1.00 -7.05
CA GLY A 311 8.62 -1.27 -8.27
C GLY A 311 9.37 -0.73 -9.48
N LEU A 312 8.64 -0.44 -10.55
CA LEU A 312 9.20 0.10 -11.79
C LEU A 312 9.70 1.53 -11.60
N ARG A 313 10.83 1.82 -12.23
CA ARG A 313 11.35 3.18 -12.32
C ARG A 313 10.63 3.93 -13.44
N VAL A 314 10.12 5.12 -13.12
CA VAL A 314 9.42 5.98 -14.08
C VAL A 314 9.95 7.42 -14.03
N ASP A 315 9.63 8.23 -15.05
CA ASP A 315 9.81 9.67 -15.02
C ASP A 315 8.54 10.41 -14.54
N GLU A 316 8.56 11.75 -14.52
CA GLU A 316 7.44 12.60 -14.10
C GLU A 316 6.23 12.56 -15.06
N ARG A 317 6.40 11.97 -16.24
CA ARG A 317 5.33 11.63 -17.18
C ARG A 317 4.81 10.21 -16.99
N ALA A 318 5.27 9.52 -15.94
CA ALA A 318 4.99 8.13 -15.61
C ALA A 318 5.35 7.13 -16.72
N ARG A 319 6.30 7.47 -17.62
CA ARG A 319 6.87 6.55 -18.60
C ARG A 319 7.83 5.60 -17.90
N VAL A 320 7.71 4.32 -18.16
CA VAL A 320 8.62 3.29 -17.62
C VAL A 320 10.01 3.47 -18.22
N LEU A 321 11.04 3.47 -17.37
CA LEU A 321 12.43 3.73 -17.77
C LEU A 321 13.29 2.46 -17.81
N ARG A 322 14.24 2.42 -18.72
CA ARG A 322 15.35 1.47 -18.76
C ARG A 322 16.45 1.86 -17.75
N ALA A 323 17.46 1.01 -17.62
CA ALA A 323 18.59 1.27 -16.73
C ALA A 323 19.39 2.54 -17.11
N ASP A 324 19.51 2.83 -18.39
CA ASP A 324 20.16 4.03 -18.95
C ASP A 324 19.30 5.31 -18.81
N GLY A 325 18.06 5.20 -18.34
CA GLY A 325 17.12 6.31 -18.20
C GLY A 325 16.26 6.58 -19.43
N ALA A 326 16.46 5.86 -20.53
CA ALA A 326 15.60 5.97 -21.70
C ALA A 326 14.20 5.36 -21.42
N PRO A 327 13.11 5.96 -21.92
CA PRO A 327 11.79 5.36 -21.82
C PRO A 327 11.67 4.02 -22.54
N VAL A 328 10.88 3.10 -22.00
CA VAL A 328 10.38 1.92 -22.72
C VAL A 328 9.22 2.40 -23.59
N ASP A 329 9.34 2.25 -24.90
CA ASP A 329 8.38 2.77 -25.86
C ASP A 329 6.94 2.31 -25.56
N GLY A 330 6.02 3.29 -25.51
CA GLY A 330 4.60 3.08 -25.28
C GLY A 330 4.25 2.45 -23.93
N LEU A 331 5.15 2.41 -22.95
CA LEU A 331 4.91 1.80 -21.65
C LEU A 331 4.88 2.83 -20.52
N TYR A 332 3.76 2.84 -19.80
CA TYR A 332 3.51 3.68 -18.64
C TYR A 332 3.19 2.82 -17.42
N ALA A 333 3.37 3.35 -16.22
CA ALA A 333 2.97 2.67 -14.99
C ALA A 333 2.39 3.65 -13.96
N ALA A 334 1.42 3.17 -13.18
CA ALA A 334 0.80 3.92 -12.10
C ALA A 334 0.48 3.06 -10.88
N GLY A 335 0.19 3.72 -9.76
CA GLY A 335 -0.07 3.06 -8.50
C GLY A 335 1.15 2.30 -7.98
N VAL A 336 0.93 1.14 -7.38
CA VAL A 336 1.99 0.35 -6.70
C VAL A 336 2.98 -0.30 -7.68
N ASP A 337 2.66 -0.37 -8.97
CA ASP A 337 3.65 -0.80 -9.98
C ASP A 337 4.83 0.19 -10.08
N VAL A 338 4.61 1.45 -9.73
CA VAL A 338 5.66 2.46 -9.59
C VAL A 338 6.27 2.39 -8.20
N GLY A 339 7.57 2.15 -8.15
CA GLY A 339 8.33 2.15 -6.91
C GLY A 339 8.96 3.51 -6.59
N GLY A 340 9.64 3.57 -5.44
CA GLY A 340 10.49 4.71 -5.08
C GLY A 340 9.76 5.91 -4.47
N VAL A 341 8.45 5.90 -4.30
CA VAL A 341 7.73 7.04 -3.70
C VAL A 341 7.83 7.05 -2.18
N ALA A 342 7.58 5.90 -1.55
CA ALA A 342 7.54 5.78 -0.09
C ALA A 342 8.79 5.11 0.51
N THR A 343 9.86 4.96 -0.25
CA THR A 343 11.12 4.34 0.19
C THR A 343 11.65 5.02 1.44
N GLY A 344 11.98 4.23 2.45
CA GLY A 344 12.45 4.68 3.77
C GLY A 344 11.34 4.95 4.78
N GLY A 345 10.05 5.01 4.38
CA GLY A 345 9.00 5.41 5.31
C GLY A 345 7.58 5.06 4.89
N TYR A 346 6.68 6.06 4.94
CA TYR A 346 5.27 5.87 4.63
C TYR A 346 4.62 7.09 3.98
N SER A 347 3.99 6.87 2.84
CA SER A 347 3.11 7.83 2.18
C SER A 347 1.81 7.17 1.71
N SER A 348 0.84 7.97 1.26
CA SER A 348 -0.46 7.43 0.84
C SER A 348 -0.36 6.73 -0.51
N GLY A 349 -0.48 5.39 -0.52
CA GLY A 349 -0.57 4.63 -1.77
C GLY A 349 -1.80 4.98 -2.62
N LEU A 350 -2.90 5.43 -2.00
CA LEU A 350 -4.08 5.91 -2.74
C LEU A 350 -3.82 7.28 -3.40
N ALA A 351 -3.06 8.18 -2.77
CA ALA A 351 -2.65 9.44 -3.39
C ALA A 351 -1.74 9.19 -4.59
N GLN A 352 -0.74 8.31 -4.43
CA GLN A 352 0.10 7.84 -5.53
C GLN A 352 -0.73 7.26 -6.68
N ALA A 353 -1.70 6.40 -6.37
CA ALA A 353 -2.56 5.77 -7.37
C ALA A 353 -3.45 6.79 -8.11
N LEU A 354 -4.00 7.77 -7.40
CA LEU A 354 -4.83 8.82 -7.96
C LEU A 354 -4.01 9.73 -8.90
N VAL A 355 -2.93 10.30 -8.38
CA VAL A 355 -2.13 11.26 -9.15
C VAL A 355 -1.46 10.61 -10.34
N LEU A 356 -0.79 9.47 -10.16
CA LEU A 356 -0.12 8.79 -11.28
C LEU A 356 -1.12 8.19 -12.27
N GLY A 357 -2.34 7.83 -11.85
CA GLY A 357 -3.42 7.44 -12.76
C GLY A 357 -3.79 8.57 -13.72
N LEU A 358 -3.92 9.81 -13.23
CA LEU A 358 -4.16 11.00 -14.05
C LEU A 358 -2.97 11.29 -14.98
N VAL A 359 -1.76 11.27 -14.43
CA VAL A 359 -0.53 11.56 -15.20
C VAL A 359 -0.32 10.57 -16.34
N THR A 360 -0.53 9.26 -16.10
CA THR A 360 -0.40 8.26 -17.17
C THR A 360 -1.40 8.47 -18.28
N ALA A 361 -2.66 8.79 -17.95
CA ALA A 361 -3.68 9.07 -18.95
C ALA A 361 -3.35 10.31 -19.80
N GLU A 362 -2.95 11.40 -19.14
CA GLU A 362 -2.55 12.66 -19.80
C GLU A 362 -1.33 12.44 -20.69
N SER A 363 -0.35 11.66 -20.24
CA SER A 363 0.87 11.37 -21.00
C SER A 363 0.65 10.40 -22.15
N ALA A 364 -0.26 9.43 -22.01
CA ALA A 364 -0.56 8.47 -23.06
C ALA A 364 -1.50 9.05 -24.14
N ALA A 365 -2.24 10.11 -23.82
CA ALA A 365 -3.12 10.83 -24.76
C ALA A 365 -2.39 11.91 -25.57
N ALA A 366 -1.21 12.35 -25.14
CA ALA A 366 -0.38 13.39 -25.80
C ALA A 366 0.45 12.81 -26.95
#